data_db3523e4579706ca20473e0d46903c6f
#
_entry.id   db3523e4579706ca20473e0d46903c6f
#
_cell.length_a   1.000
_cell.length_b   1.000
_cell.length_c   1.000
_cell.angle_alpha   90.00
_cell.angle_beta   90.00
_cell.angle_gamma   90.00
#
_symmetry.space_group_name_H-M   'P 1'
#
loop_
_entity.id
_entity.type
_entity.pdbx_description
1 polymer ?
#
loop_
_entity_poly.entity_id
_entity_poly.type
_entity_poly.pdbx_seq_one_letter_code
_entity_poly.pdbx_strand_id
1 'polypeptide(L)'
;MAYYLVQAKPIDNLLTELRQRLDSGEIKVMKPFGNALQYGLDHARLQANGIAIWEEEDYCVPPLAQERAAILDTYFVDLHVEEVN
;
A
#
# COMPACT_ATOMS: atom_id res chain seq x y z
N MET A 1 -3.92 17.59 2.28
CA MET A 1 -4.42 16.28 1.84
C MET A 1 -3.97 16.05 0.41
N ALA A 2 -3.36 14.94 0.14
CA ALA A 2 -2.89 14.59 -1.19
C ALA A 2 -3.22 13.15 -1.52
N TYR A 3 -3.46 12.90 -2.80
CA TYR A 3 -3.65 11.56 -3.33
C TYR A 3 -2.43 11.16 -4.14
N TYR A 4 -2.05 9.92 -4.01
CA TYR A 4 -0.88 9.37 -4.66
C TYR A 4 -1.23 8.13 -5.45
N LEU A 5 -0.62 8.01 -6.63
CA LEU A 5 -0.62 6.75 -7.37
C LEU A 5 0.60 5.97 -6.94
N VAL A 6 0.39 4.76 -6.46
CA VAL A 6 1.46 3.91 -5.95
C VAL A 6 1.63 2.73 -6.89
N GLN A 7 2.88 2.46 -7.26
CA GLN A 7 3.24 1.30 -8.07
C GLN A 7 4.36 0.55 -7.36
N ALA A 8 4.21 -0.76 -7.23
CA ALA A 8 5.21 -1.56 -6.55
C ALA A 8 5.15 -3.00 -7.02
N LYS A 9 6.28 -3.69 -6.94
CA LYS A 9 6.35 -5.09 -7.30
C LYS A 9 6.09 -5.95 -6.06
N PRO A 10 5.02 -6.76 -6.04
CA PRO A 10 4.74 -7.61 -4.90
C PRO A 10 5.77 -8.73 -4.77
N ILE A 11 6.06 -9.09 -3.53
CA ILE A 11 6.85 -10.29 -3.23
C ILE A 11 5.86 -11.44 -3.18
N ASP A 12 5.79 -12.23 -4.26
CA ASP A 12 4.70 -13.16 -4.53
C ASP A 12 4.43 -14.14 -3.39
N ASN A 13 5.47 -14.71 -2.79
CA ASN A 13 5.29 -15.69 -1.73
C ASN A 13 4.83 -15.08 -0.41
N LEU A 14 4.71 -13.77 -0.32
CA LEU A 14 4.23 -13.07 0.88
C LEU A 14 2.82 -12.51 0.71
N LEU A 15 2.24 -12.60 -0.48
CA LEU A 15 0.92 -12.01 -0.73
C LEU A 15 -0.20 -12.66 0.08
N THR A 16 -0.12 -13.96 0.31
CA THR A 16 -1.11 -14.65 1.14
C THR A 16 -1.09 -14.11 2.57
N GLU A 17 0.10 -13.88 3.13
CA GLU A 17 0.23 -13.30 4.46
C GLU A 17 -0.35 -11.89 4.50
N LEU A 18 -0.05 -11.07 3.49
CA LEU A 18 -0.60 -9.72 3.42
C LEU A 18 -2.13 -9.76 3.36
N ARG A 19 -2.70 -10.65 2.55
CA ARG A 19 -4.16 -10.80 2.46
C ARG A 19 -4.76 -11.16 3.82
N GLN A 20 -4.14 -12.07 4.54
CA GLN A 20 -4.59 -12.46 5.87
C GLN A 20 -4.57 -11.28 6.84
N ARG A 21 -3.53 -10.46 6.80
CA ARG A 21 -3.43 -9.27 7.67
C ARG A 21 -4.48 -8.24 7.33
N LEU A 22 -4.77 -8.04 6.05
CA LEU A 22 -5.84 -7.14 5.62
C LEU A 22 -7.20 -7.65 6.08
N ASP A 23 -7.46 -8.95 5.90
CA ASP A 23 -8.76 -9.54 6.25
C ASP A 23 -9.00 -9.58 7.77
N SER A 24 -7.94 -9.68 8.56
CA SER A 24 -8.05 -9.69 10.03
C SER A 24 -8.38 -8.32 10.62
N GLY A 25 -8.20 -7.24 9.84
CA GLY A 25 -8.41 -5.87 10.31
C GLY A 25 -7.22 -5.28 11.05
N GLU A 26 -6.11 -6.00 11.17
CA GLU A 26 -4.96 -5.47 11.93
C GLU A 26 -4.32 -4.25 11.26
N ILE A 27 -4.36 -4.17 9.92
CA ILE A 27 -3.85 -3.01 9.20
C ILE A 27 -4.80 -1.82 9.34
N LYS A 28 -6.10 -2.09 9.21
CA LYS A 28 -7.13 -1.06 9.25
C LYS A 28 -7.10 -0.25 10.54
N VAL A 29 -6.74 -0.88 11.65
CA VAL A 29 -6.73 -0.20 12.95
C VAL A 29 -5.44 0.56 13.24
N MET A 30 -4.44 0.44 12.40
CA MET A 30 -3.20 1.20 12.55
C MET A 30 -3.46 2.69 12.32
N LYS A 31 -2.87 3.53 13.17
CA LYS A 31 -3.10 4.98 13.08
C LYS A 31 -1.82 5.70 12.74
N PRO A 32 -1.92 6.75 11.97
CA PRO A 32 -3.11 7.36 11.37
C PRO A 32 -3.51 6.79 10.01
N PHE A 33 -2.71 5.91 9.42
CA PHE A 33 -2.79 5.55 8.01
C PHE A 33 -3.67 4.31 7.70
N GLY A 34 -4.10 3.57 8.73
CA GLY A 34 -4.67 2.23 8.52
C GLY A 34 -5.87 2.18 7.58
N ASN A 35 -6.82 3.11 7.71
CA ASN A 35 -8.00 3.13 6.85
C ASN A 35 -7.63 3.41 5.39
N ALA A 36 -6.77 4.37 5.15
CA ALA A 36 -6.35 4.72 3.79
C ALA A 36 -5.56 3.58 3.14
N LEU A 37 -4.65 2.96 3.89
CA LEU A 37 -3.86 1.85 3.39
C LEU A 37 -4.73 0.63 3.10
N GLN A 38 -5.63 0.28 4.01
CA GLN A 38 -6.58 -0.82 3.82
C GLN A 38 -7.39 -0.62 2.54
N TYR A 39 -7.97 0.57 2.38
CA TYR A 39 -8.77 0.87 1.19
C TYR A 39 -7.93 0.77 -0.08
N GLY A 40 -6.74 1.34 -0.07
CA GLY A 40 -5.87 1.30 -1.24
C GLY A 40 -5.49 -0.12 -1.63
N LEU A 41 -5.07 -0.94 -0.67
CA LEU A 41 -4.66 -2.31 -0.94
C LEU A 41 -5.84 -3.21 -1.33
N ASP A 42 -7.02 -3.00 -0.74
CA ASP A 42 -8.22 -3.75 -1.12
C ASP A 42 -8.64 -3.48 -2.56
N HIS A 43 -8.33 -2.30 -3.08
CA HIS A 43 -8.67 -1.89 -4.44
C HIS A 43 -7.47 -1.93 -5.39
N ALA A 44 -6.35 -2.45 -4.93
CA ALA A 44 -5.16 -2.55 -5.76
C ALA A 44 -5.38 -3.53 -6.91
N ARG A 45 -4.74 -3.24 -8.03
CA ARG A 45 -4.80 -4.09 -9.22
C ARG A 45 -3.41 -4.56 -9.58
N LEU A 46 -3.34 -5.80 -10.02
CA LEU A 46 -2.09 -6.36 -10.54
C LEU A 46 -2.10 -6.21 -12.07
N GLN A 47 -1.13 -5.46 -12.58
CA GLN A 47 -1.00 -5.27 -14.02
C GLN A 47 -0.40 -6.50 -14.68
N ALA A 48 -0.53 -6.58 -16.02
CA ALA A 48 0.01 -7.70 -16.78
C ALA A 48 1.52 -7.88 -16.61
N ASN A 49 2.23 -6.78 -16.31
CA ASN A 49 3.69 -6.81 -16.09
C ASN A 49 4.08 -7.25 -14.67
N GLY A 50 3.11 -7.60 -13.82
CA GLY A 50 3.37 -8.03 -12.46
C GLY A 50 3.48 -6.90 -11.44
N ILE A 51 3.26 -5.66 -11.85
CA ILE A 51 3.34 -4.49 -10.95
C ILE A 51 1.94 -4.25 -10.36
N ALA A 52 1.87 -4.14 -9.04
CA ALA A 52 0.64 -3.74 -8.37
C ALA A 52 0.49 -2.21 -8.42
N ILE A 53 -0.73 -1.74 -8.59
CA ILE A 53 -1.03 -0.33 -8.68
C ILE A 53 -2.27 -0.02 -7.83
N TRP A 54 -2.18 1.06 -7.04
CA TRP A 54 -3.32 1.54 -6.25
C TRP A 54 -3.20 3.04 -6.00
N GLU A 55 -4.31 3.65 -5.59
CA GLU A 55 -4.34 5.04 -5.17
C GLU A 55 -4.48 5.10 -3.65
N GLU A 56 -3.81 6.07 -3.04
CA GLU A 56 -3.84 6.21 -1.59
C GLU A 56 -3.76 7.67 -1.19
N GLU A 57 -4.62 8.06 -0.24
CA GLU A 57 -4.56 9.37 0.40
C GLU A 57 -3.52 9.33 1.51
N ASP A 58 -2.65 10.35 1.59
CA ASP A 58 -1.60 10.37 2.59
C ASP A 58 -1.21 11.79 2.98
N TYR A 59 -0.63 11.91 4.17
CA TYR A 59 -0.17 13.18 4.74
C TYR A 59 1.31 13.15 5.10
N CYS A 60 2.00 12.06 4.88
CA CYS A 60 3.40 11.90 5.29
C CYS A 60 4.36 12.66 4.38
N VAL A 61 5.51 13.05 4.94
CA VAL A 61 6.61 13.63 4.18
C VAL A 61 7.88 12.88 4.58
N PRO A 62 8.47 12.08 3.67
CA PRO A 62 8.02 11.80 2.30
C PRO A 62 6.72 11.00 2.25
N PRO A 63 6.05 10.98 1.08
CA PRO A 63 4.77 10.26 0.95
C PRO A 63 4.89 8.79 1.35
N LEU A 64 3.88 8.31 2.09
CA LEU A 64 3.75 6.92 2.54
C LEU A 64 4.85 6.46 3.49
N ALA A 65 5.57 7.39 4.13
CA ALA A 65 6.71 7.03 4.99
C ALA A 65 6.31 6.04 6.10
N GLN A 66 5.19 6.27 6.77
CA GLN A 66 4.74 5.40 7.85
C GLN A 66 4.23 4.06 7.30
N GLU A 67 3.47 4.09 6.22
CA GLU A 67 2.95 2.88 5.58
C GLU A 67 4.08 1.99 5.08
N ARG A 68 5.11 2.59 4.50
CA ARG A 68 6.29 1.85 4.02
C ARG A 68 7.00 1.15 5.17
N ALA A 69 7.27 1.91 6.25
CA ALA A 69 7.99 1.36 7.39
C ALA A 69 7.22 0.25 8.09
N ALA A 70 5.90 0.40 8.21
CA ALA A 70 5.08 -0.54 8.95
C ALA A 70 4.69 -1.78 8.14
N ILE A 71 4.40 -1.62 6.85
CA ILE A 71 3.79 -2.67 6.03
C ILE A 71 4.46 -2.83 4.67
N LEU A 72 4.53 -1.76 3.87
CA LEU A 72 4.76 -1.90 2.43
C LEU A 72 6.14 -2.44 2.10
N ASP A 73 7.17 -2.03 2.83
CA ASP A 73 8.54 -2.50 2.56
C ASP A 73 8.73 -3.99 2.87
N THR A 74 7.83 -4.59 3.65
CA THR A 74 7.84 -6.04 3.91
C THR A 74 7.32 -6.83 2.71
N TYR A 75 6.32 -6.30 2.01
CA TYR A 75 5.57 -7.06 1.00
C TYR A 75 5.84 -6.62 -0.44
N PHE A 76 6.49 -5.48 -0.63
CA PHE A 76 6.73 -4.92 -1.96
C PHE A 76 8.18 -4.47 -2.13
N VAL A 77 8.63 -4.50 -3.38
CA VAL A 77 9.91 -3.91 -3.78
C VAL A 77 9.66 -2.91 -4.90
N ASP A 78 10.65 -2.06 -5.17
CA ASP A 78 10.60 -1.08 -6.27
C ASP A 78 9.35 -0.19 -6.20
N LEU A 79 9.06 0.33 -5.01
CA LEU A 79 7.88 1.16 -4.78
C LEU A 79 8.11 2.58 -5.32
N HIS A 80 7.18 3.01 -6.16
CA HIS A 80 7.15 4.36 -6.72
C HIS A 80 5.85 5.05 -6.33
N VAL A 81 5.96 6.33 -5.98
CA VAL A 81 4.83 7.14 -5.54
C VAL A 81 4.79 8.40 -6.38
N GLU A 82 3.63 8.70 -6.96
CA GLU A 82 3.41 9.89 -7.77
C GLU A 82 2.20 10.63 -7.25
N GLU A 83 2.34 11.92 -6.99
CA GLU A 83 1.20 12.72 -6.57
C GLU A 83 0.26 12.94 -7.75
N VAL A 84 -1.04 12.72 -7.52
CA VAL A 84 -2.09 12.91 -8.53
C VAL A 84 -3.17 13.83 -7.97
N ASN A 85 -3.81 14.58 -8.85
CA ASN A 85 -4.86 15.50 -8.46
C ASN A 85 -6.22 15.04 -8.97
#